data_4afe63b8ebd3a4feadc2c9fe2086092f
#
_entry.id   4afe63b8ebd3a4feadc2c9fe2086092f
#
_cell.length_a   1.000
_cell.length_b   1.000
_cell.length_c   1.000
_cell.angle_alpha   90.00
_cell.angle_beta   90.00
_cell.angle_gamma   90.00
#
_symmetry.space_group_name_H-M   'P 1'
#
loop_
_entity.id
_entity.type
_entity.pdbx_description
1 polymer ?
#
loop_
_entity_poly.entity_id
_entity_poly.type
_entity_poly.pdbx_seq_one_letter_code
_entity_poly.pdbx_strand_id
1 'polypeptide(L)'
;MRLRNCIGSLLLTLMLCSCNSWLDVDLINQSEESDLFSTERGFSEALAGVYCDIAASNMYGQTLSFGMLDIMSRIYDYSQIPNKMKIFRDYDYENKDMKSYIYLLWSSFYANIAALNNILEWSEKNASVLSDERRNQVRGEVLALRGLLHFD
;
A
#
# COMPACT_ATOMS: atom_id res chain seq x y z
N MET A 1 -49.74 6.84 35.45
CA MET A 1 -48.85 7.55 34.53
C MET A 1 -47.36 7.13 34.66
N ARG A 2 -46.81 7.00 35.85
CA ARG A 2 -45.40 6.66 36.10
C ARG A 2 -44.97 5.27 35.61
N LEU A 3 -45.80 4.23 35.78
CA LEU A 3 -45.46 2.85 35.39
C LEU A 3 -45.34 2.68 33.88
N ARG A 4 -46.20 3.34 33.10
CA ARG A 4 -46.17 3.32 31.61
C ARG A 4 -44.90 3.99 31.05
N ASN A 5 -44.41 5.03 31.73
CA ASN A 5 -43.17 5.71 31.35
C ASN A 5 -41.94 4.89 31.72
N CYS A 6 -41.95 4.14 32.83
CA CYS A 6 -40.85 3.23 33.20
C CYS A 6 -40.76 2.03 32.25
N ILE A 7 -41.89 1.47 31.80
CA ILE A 7 -41.90 0.37 30.81
C ILE A 7 -41.38 0.86 29.43
N GLY A 8 -41.78 2.07 29.02
CA GLY A 8 -41.30 2.69 27.80
C GLY A 8 -39.78 2.96 27.81
N SER A 9 -39.24 3.43 28.94
CA SER A 9 -37.82 3.65 29.13
C SER A 9 -37.01 2.35 29.12
N LEU A 10 -37.54 1.29 29.75
CA LEU A 10 -36.89 -0.03 29.78
C LEU A 10 -36.87 -0.71 28.40
N LEU A 11 -37.95 -0.56 27.62
CA LEU A 11 -38.01 -1.05 26.23
C LEU A 11 -37.01 -0.30 25.29
N LEU A 12 -36.83 1.01 25.49
CA LEU A 12 -35.92 1.83 24.71
C LEU A 12 -34.44 1.47 25.00
N THR A 13 -34.12 1.16 26.28
CA THR A 13 -32.74 0.71 26.63
C THR A 13 -32.42 -0.70 26.12
N LEU A 14 -33.40 -1.59 26.02
CA LEU A 14 -33.23 -2.93 25.45
C LEU A 14 -32.98 -2.90 23.94
N MET A 15 -33.52 -1.91 23.22
CA MET A 15 -33.27 -1.71 21.77
C MET A 15 -31.88 -1.22 21.45
N LEU A 16 -31.16 -0.62 22.39
CA LEU A 16 -29.79 -0.09 22.18
C LEU A 16 -28.70 -1.15 22.31
N CYS A 17 -29.01 -2.33 22.85
CA CYS A 17 -28.03 -3.41 23.04
C CYS A 17 -27.98 -4.44 21.89
N SER A 18 -28.74 -4.26 20.80
CA SER A 18 -28.99 -5.31 19.79
C SER A 18 -28.08 -5.28 18.55
N CYS A 19 -27.05 -4.48 18.50
CA CYS A 19 -26.32 -4.26 17.22
C CYS A 19 -24.85 -4.68 17.20
N ASN A 20 -24.37 -5.53 18.12
CA ASN A 20 -22.93 -5.87 18.11
C ASN A 20 -22.53 -6.90 17.05
N SER A 21 -23.39 -7.86 16.70
CA SER A 21 -23.00 -8.94 15.77
C SER A 21 -23.32 -8.64 14.29
N TRP A 22 -24.13 -7.62 13.99
CA TRP A 22 -24.46 -7.25 12.60
C TRP A 22 -23.38 -6.35 11.94
N LEU A 23 -22.49 -5.77 12.74
CA LEU A 23 -21.36 -4.93 12.29
C LEU A 23 -20.04 -5.70 12.20
N ASP A 24 -19.99 -6.94 12.67
CA ASP A 24 -18.87 -7.85 12.39
C ASP A 24 -19.00 -8.39 10.97
N VAL A 25 -18.68 -7.54 10.01
CA VAL A 25 -18.40 -7.98 8.64
C VAL A 25 -16.97 -8.51 8.67
N ASP A 26 -16.83 -9.84 8.61
CA ASP A 26 -15.56 -10.44 8.23
C ASP A 26 -15.13 -9.82 6.89
N LEU A 27 -14.17 -8.93 6.94
CA LEU A 27 -13.60 -8.34 5.73
C LEU A 27 -12.99 -9.49 4.95
N ILE A 28 -13.54 -9.81 3.78
CA ILE A 28 -13.07 -10.88 2.89
C ILE A 28 -11.54 -10.79 2.72
N ASN A 29 -11.01 -9.57 2.63
CA ASN A 29 -9.56 -9.31 2.54
C ASN A 29 -8.77 -9.79 3.77
N GLN A 30 -9.32 -9.76 4.99
CA GLN A 30 -8.58 -10.21 6.18
C GLN A 30 -8.45 -11.74 6.26
N SER A 31 -9.42 -12.49 5.75
CA SER A 31 -9.30 -13.95 5.67
C SER A 31 -8.28 -14.36 4.61
N GLU A 32 -8.24 -13.70 3.45
CA GLU A 32 -7.24 -13.93 2.41
C GLU A 32 -5.82 -13.59 2.87
N GLU A 33 -5.65 -12.48 3.59
CA GLU A 33 -4.36 -12.09 4.18
C GLU A 33 -3.91 -13.07 5.27
N SER A 34 -4.84 -13.50 6.14
CA SER A 34 -4.55 -14.51 7.17
C SER A 34 -4.06 -15.83 6.56
N ASP A 35 -4.67 -16.26 5.46
CA ASP A 35 -4.27 -17.47 4.76
C ASP A 35 -2.90 -17.31 4.09
N LEU A 36 -2.65 -16.17 3.43
CA LEU A 36 -1.35 -15.86 2.82
C LEU A 36 -0.22 -15.92 3.85
N PHE A 37 -0.38 -15.25 4.98
CA PHE A 37 0.64 -15.16 6.02
C PHE A 37 0.62 -16.34 7.02
N SER A 38 -0.12 -17.41 6.72
CA SER A 38 -0.11 -18.65 7.50
C SER A 38 1.12 -19.53 7.24
N THR A 39 1.92 -19.23 6.21
CA THR A 39 3.11 -20.00 5.80
C THR A 39 4.31 -19.10 5.54
N GLU A 40 5.53 -19.60 5.74
CA GLU A 40 6.77 -18.90 5.36
C GLU A 40 6.81 -18.56 3.87
N ARG A 41 6.25 -19.43 3.02
CA ARG A 41 6.13 -19.22 1.59
C ARG A 41 5.28 -17.98 1.28
N GLY A 42 4.17 -17.79 1.98
CA GLY A 42 3.30 -16.63 1.82
C GLY A 42 4.02 -15.30 2.09
N PHE A 43 4.87 -15.24 3.12
CA PHE A 43 5.73 -14.08 3.36
C PHE A 43 6.70 -13.83 2.21
N SER A 44 7.29 -14.87 1.63
CA SER A 44 8.19 -14.75 0.49
C SER A 44 7.45 -14.28 -0.76
N GLU A 45 6.25 -14.80 -1.01
CA GLU A 45 5.39 -14.41 -2.14
C GLU A 45 4.91 -12.95 -2.01
N ALA A 46 4.50 -12.53 -0.81
CA ALA A 46 4.11 -11.14 -0.56
C ALA A 46 5.28 -10.17 -0.81
N LEU A 47 6.47 -10.50 -0.33
CA LEU A 47 7.67 -9.69 -0.55
C LEU A 47 8.08 -9.66 -2.03
N ALA A 48 8.02 -10.80 -2.71
CA ALA A 48 8.26 -10.88 -4.16
C ALA A 48 7.26 -10.03 -4.96
N GLY A 49 5.99 -9.98 -4.53
CA GLY A 49 4.97 -9.11 -5.10
C GLY A 49 5.39 -7.64 -5.05
N VAL A 50 5.86 -7.17 -3.90
CA VAL A 50 6.37 -5.79 -3.76
C VAL A 50 7.55 -5.53 -4.69
N TYR A 51 8.51 -6.46 -4.81
CA TYR A 51 9.62 -6.30 -5.77
C TYR A 51 9.12 -6.22 -7.22
N CYS A 52 8.13 -7.06 -7.60
CA CYS A 52 7.52 -6.99 -8.93
C CYS A 52 6.84 -5.65 -9.19
N ASP A 53 6.11 -5.13 -8.22
CA ASP A 53 5.42 -3.83 -8.33
C ASP A 53 6.42 -2.67 -8.45
N ILE A 54 7.48 -2.69 -7.65
CA ILE A 54 8.56 -1.68 -7.73
C ILE A 54 9.28 -1.75 -9.08
N ALA A 55 9.49 -2.94 -9.63
CA ALA A 55 10.12 -3.15 -10.94
C ALA A 55 9.15 -2.91 -12.12
N ALA A 56 7.88 -2.59 -11.87
CA ALA A 56 6.92 -2.32 -12.93
C ALA A 56 7.29 -1.08 -13.77
N SER A 57 6.78 -1.03 -15.00
CA SER A 57 7.13 0.01 -15.97
C SER A 57 6.73 1.43 -15.55
N ASN A 58 5.73 1.56 -14.69
CA ASN A 58 5.29 2.84 -14.12
C ASN A 58 6.16 3.33 -12.95
N MET A 59 7.06 2.50 -12.44
CA MET A 59 7.99 2.84 -11.36
C MET A 59 9.45 2.74 -11.85
N TYR A 60 10.30 2.04 -11.11
CA TYR A 60 11.74 1.93 -11.41
C TYR A 60 12.03 1.15 -12.69
N GLY A 61 11.11 0.32 -13.19
CA GLY A 61 11.32 -0.46 -14.41
C GLY A 61 11.49 0.39 -15.67
N GLN A 62 10.86 1.57 -15.73
CA GLN A 62 10.98 2.47 -16.87
C GLN A 62 10.69 3.94 -16.54
N THR A 63 9.43 4.27 -16.20
CA THR A 63 8.93 5.66 -16.21
C THR A 63 9.68 6.55 -15.23
N LEU A 64 9.93 6.07 -14.02
CA LEU A 64 10.64 6.85 -13.03
C LEU A 64 12.12 7.00 -13.42
N SER A 65 12.86 5.89 -13.53
CA SER A 65 14.32 5.91 -13.69
C SER A 65 14.78 6.32 -15.08
N PHE A 66 14.24 5.66 -16.13
CA PHE A 66 14.70 5.84 -17.52
C PHE A 66 13.80 6.74 -18.35
N GLY A 67 12.83 7.39 -17.74
CA GLY A 67 11.87 8.26 -18.40
C GLY A 67 11.83 9.64 -17.76
N MET A 68 11.00 9.82 -16.73
CA MET A 68 10.75 11.12 -16.14
C MET A 68 12.01 11.77 -15.56
N LEU A 69 12.73 11.08 -14.67
CA LEU A 69 13.89 11.65 -13.98
C LEU A 69 15.05 11.92 -14.94
N ASP A 70 15.32 11.00 -15.88
CA ASP A 70 16.39 11.20 -16.89
C ASP A 70 16.10 12.42 -17.76
N ILE A 71 14.87 12.59 -18.22
CA ILE A 71 14.49 13.75 -19.03
C ILE A 71 14.58 15.04 -18.22
N MET A 72 14.09 15.04 -16.98
CA MET A 72 14.13 16.20 -16.09
C MET A 72 15.57 16.59 -15.70
N SER A 73 16.47 15.62 -15.56
CA SER A 73 17.87 15.88 -15.22
C SER A 73 18.67 16.56 -16.33
N ARG A 74 18.15 16.56 -17.57
CA ARG A 74 18.79 17.16 -18.76
C ARG A 74 20.21 16.65 -19.06
N ILE A 75 20.48 15.39 -18.71
CA ILE A 75 21.79 14.76 -18.97
C ILE A 75 22.04 14.52 -20.48
N TYR A 76 20.95 14.35 -21.25
CA TYR A 76 21.00 14.07 -22.68
C TYR A 76 20.40 15.20 -23.53
N ASP A 77 20.65 15.18 -24.84
CA ASP A 77 19.93 16.04 -25.79
C ASP A 77 18.51 15.49 -26.04
N TYR A 78 17.52 16.19 -25.53
CA TYR A 78 16.11 15.86 -25.65
C TYR A 78 15.38 16.67 -26.75
N SER A 79 16.11 17.23 -27.74
CA SER A 79 15.49 18.00 -28.84
C SER A 79 14.52 17.16 -29.67
N GLN A 80 14.76 15.85 -29.77
CA GLN A 80 14.02 14.90 -30.60
C GLN A 80 13.13 13.94 -29.81
N ILE A 81 12.81 14.24 -28.56
CA ILE A 81 11.92 13.37 -27.75
C ILE A 81 10.48 13.40 -28.27
N PRO A 82 9.72 12.31 -28.06
CA PRO A 82 8.29 12.30 -28.37
C PRO A 82 7.52 13.43 -27.67
N ASN A 83 6.56 14.01 -28.38
CA ASN A 83 5.80 15.18 -27.86
C ASN A 83 5.21 14.95 -26.47
N LYS A 84 4.71 13.73 -26.18
CA LYS A 84 4.15 13.38 -24.88
C LYS A 84 5.14 13.44 -23.70
N MET A 85 6.45 13.40 -24.01
CA MET A 85 7.51 13.47 -23.00
C MET A 85 8.09 14.87 -22.81
N LYS A 86 7.73 15.80 -23.68
CA LYS A 86 8.16 17.21 -23.55
C LYS A 86 7.72 17.86 -22.25
N ILE A 87 6.60 17.39 -21.68
CA ILE A 87 6.09 17.86 -20.39
C ILE A 87 7.14 17.69 -19.27
N PHE A 88 7.92 16.61 -19.29
CA PHE A 88 9.00 16.37 -18.33
C PHE A 88 10.18 17.31 -18.56
N ARG A 89 10.62 17.45 -19.83
CA ARG A 89 11.69 18.36 -20.24
C ARG A 89 11.40 19.81 -19.84
N ASP A 90 10.14 20.23 -20.03
CA ASP A 90 9.71 21.62 -19.88
C ASP A 90 9.20 21.90 -18.44
N TYR A 91 9.18 20.88 -17.57
CA TYR A 91 8.67 20.96 -16.18
C TYR A 91 7.23 21.53 -16.13
N ASP A 92 6.38 21.09 -17.08
CA ASP A 92 5.01 21.58 -17.20
C ASP A 92 4.08 20.92 -16.15
N TYR A 93 4.22 21.34 -14.90
CA TYR A 93 3.45 20.80 -13.76
C TYR A 93 1.95 21.16 -13.82
N GLU A 94 1.55 22.13 -14.64
CA GLU A 94 0.12 22.44 -14.83
C GLU A 94 -0.55 21.51 -15.82
N ASN A 95 0.20 20.82 -16.65
CA ASN A 95 -0.29 19.86 -17.62
C ASN A 95 -0.98 18.68 -16.92
N LYS A 96 -2.18 18.32 -17.40
CA LYS A 96 -2.96 17.21 -16.80
C LYS A 96 -2.25 15.86 -16.88
N ASP A 97 -1.48 15.64 -17.94
CA ASP A 97 -0.75 14.36 -18.10
C ASP A 97 0.42 14.32 -17.12
N MET A 98 1.12 15.43 -16.89
CA MET A 98 2.15 15.55 -15.85
C MET A 98 1.57 15.27 -14.45
N LYS A 99 0.43 15.89 -14.13
CA LYS A 99 -0.28 15.64 -12.86
C LYS A 99 -0.68 14.17 -12.72
N SER A 100 -1.12 13.53 -13.80
CA SER A 100 -1.47 12.10 -13.81
C SER A 100 -0.25 11.21 -13.56
N TYR A 101 0.90 11.52 -14.17
CA TYR A 101 2.15 10.78 -13.91
C TYR A 101 2.59 10.91 -12.45
N ILE A 102 2.59 12.12 -11.92
CA ILE A 102 2.95 12.36 -10.51
C ILE A 102 1.99 11.62 -9.57
N TYR A 103 0.68 11.69 -9.82
CA TYR A 103 -0.31 10.98 -9.03
C TYR A 103 -0.11 9.46 -9.08
N LEU A 104 0.15 8.90 -10.26
CA LEU A 104 0.39 7.47 -10.42
C LEU A 104 1.64 7.02 -9.66
N LEU A 105 2.74 7.75 -9.75
CA LEU A 105 3.95 7.48 -9.00
C LEU A 105 3.68 7.53 -7.50
N TRP A 106 3.13 8.64 -7.02
CA TRP A 106 2.80 8.82 -5.61
C TRP A 106 1.94 7.68 -5.07
N SER A 107 0.84 7.36 -5.75
CA SER A 107 -0.04 6.28 -5.33
C SER A 107 0.65 4.92 -5.35
N SER A 108 1.50 4.64 -6.34
CA SER A 108 2.28 3.39 -6.40
C SER A 108 3.30 3.28 -5.26
N PHE A 109 4.01 4.36 -4.93
CA PHE A 109 4.93 4.38 -3.78
C PHE A 109 4.21 4.06 -2.47
N TYR A 110 3.11 4.76 -2.19
CA TYR A 110 2.37 4.55 -0.94
C TYR A 110 1.63 3.21 -0.89
N ALA A 111 1.19 2.66 -2.01
CA ALA A 111 0.64 1.30 -2.06
C ALA A 111 1.70 0.26 -1.66
N ASN A 112 2.91 0.37 -2.19
CA ASN A 112 4.02 -0.52 -1.83
C ASN A 112 4.47 -0.33 -0.37
N ILE A 113 4.51 0.90 0.13
CA ILE A 113 4.79 1.17 1.55
C ILE A 113 3.72 0.53 2.45
N ALA A 114 2.43 0.60 2.06
CA ALA A 114 1.36 -0.06 2.80
C ALA A 114 1.50 -1.58 2.79
N ALA A 115 1.83 -2.18 1.64
CA ALA A 115 2.09 -3.62 1.53
C ALA A 115 3.28 -4.05 2.41
N LEU A 116 4.37 -3.28 2.42
CA LEU A 116 5.52 -3.52 3.29
C LEU A 116 5.17 -3.41 4.78
N ASN A 117 4.34 -2.44 5.16
CA ASN A 117 3.84 -2.32 6.53
C ASN A 117 3.01 -3.54 6.93
N ASN A 118 2.17 -4.03 6.02
CA ASN A 118 1.35 -5.20 6.25
C ASN A 118 2.21 -6.48 6.46
N ILE A 119 3.22 -6.69 5.60
CA ILE A 119 4.18 -7.81 5.77
C ILE A 119 4.85 -7.74 7.16
N LEU A 120 5.26 -6.54 7.59
CA LEU A 120 5.90 -6.34 8.88
C LEU A 120 4.94 -6.68 10.03
N GLU A 121 3.71 -6.18 9.98
CA GLU A 121 2.69 -6.44 10.99
C GLU A 121 2.37 -7.93 11.12
N TRP A 122 2.17 -8.63 9.99
CA TRP A 122 1.92 -10.07 10.00
C TRP A 122 3.12 -10.88 10.49
N SER A 123 4.35 -10.44 10.26
CA SER A 123 5.55 -11.11 10.78
C SER A 123 5.63 -11.08 12.31
N GLU A 124 5.02 -10.07 12.94
CA GLU A 124 4.89 -9.98 14.39
C GLU A 124 3.67 -10.77 14.90
N LYS A 125 2.51 -10.67 14.22
CA LYS A 125 1.28 -11.39 14.59
C LYS A 125 1.46 -12.91 14.51
N ASN A 126 2.08 -13.39 13.45
CA ASN A 126 2.30 -14.83 13.18
C ASN A 126 3.75 -15.25 13.47
N ALA A 127 4.30 -14.81 14.60
CA ALA A 127 5.69 -15.02 14.97
C ALA A 127 6.13 -16.51 14.98
N SER A 128 5.20 -17.45 15.13
CA SER A 128 5.47 -18.90 15.11
C SER A 128 5.65 -19.48 13.70
N VAL A 129 5.24 -18.76 12.65
CA VAL A 129 5.33 -19.22 11.25
C VAL A 129 6.74 -19.10 10.70
N LEU A 130 7.48 -18.08 11.16
CA LEU A 130 8.86 -17.82 10.73
C LEU A 130 9.85 -18.18 11.83
N SER A 131 10.98 -18.81 11.46
CA SER A 131 12.13 -18.87 12.37
C SER A 131 12.63 -17.46 12.71
N ASP A 132 13.33 -17.29 13.82
CA ASP A 132 13.87 -15.99 14.22
C ASP A 132 14.83 -15.41 13.17
N GLU A 133 15.63 -16.28 12.55
CA GLU A 133 16.53 -15.88 11.46
C GLU A 133 15.73 -15.37 10.26
N ARG A 134 14.72 -16.11 9.82
CA ARG A 134 13.89 -15.76 8.66
C ARG A 134 13.08 -14.49 8.91
N ARG A 135 12.53 -14.32 10.10
CA ARG A 135 11.83 -13.11 10.50
C ARG A 135 12.74 -11.89 10.46
N ASN A 136 13.98 -12.01 10.95
CA ASN A 136 14.95 -10.92 10.89
C ASN A 136 15.35 -10.58 9.45
N GLN A 137 15.47 -11.57 8.55
CA GLN A 137 15.70 -11.32 7.12
C GLN A 137 14.54 -10.55 6.50
N VAL A 138 13.31 -11.04 6.64
CA VAL A 138 12.10 -10.36 6.12
C VAL A 138 12.01 -8.94 6.66
N ARG A 139 12.21 -8.75 7.96
CA ARG A 139 12.21 -7.44 8.59
C ARG A 139 13.28 -6.51 8.01
N GLY A 140 14.49 -7.00 7.80
CA GLY A 140 15.58 -6.23 7.20
C GLY A 140 15.26 -5.79 5.78
N GLU A 141 14.77 -6.69 4.94
CA GLU A 141 14.36 -6.38 3.57
C GLU A 141 13.20 -5.38 3.51
N VAL A 142 12.16 -5.58 4.32
CA VAL A 142 11.02 -4.66 4.40
C VAL A 142 11.46 -3.27 4.82
N LEU A 143 12.30 -3.15 5.84
CA LEU A 143 12.78 -1.84 6.32
C LEU A 143 13.68 -1.14 5.30
N ALA A 144 14.51 -1.90 4.57
CA ALA A 144 15.36 -1.37 3.52
C ALA A 144 14.52 -0.83 2.34
N LEU A 145 13.54 -1.61 1.87
CA LEU A 145 12.61 -1.17 0.80
C LEU A 145 11.78 0.05 1.22
N ARG A 146 11.26 0.06 2.45
CA ARG A 146 10.55 1.24 2.98
C ARG A 146 11.44 2.46 3.03
N GLY A 147 12.69 2.28 3.46
CA GLY A 147 13.69 3.36 3.47
C GLY A 147 13.93 3.92 2.07
N LEU A 148 14.09 3.04 1.08
CA LEU A 148 14.24 3.42 -0.34
C LEU A 148 13.02 4.21 -0.83
N LEU A 149 11.80 3.65 -0.65
CA LEU A 149 10.57 4.27 -1.14
C LEU A 149 10.21 5.59 -0.44
N HIS A 150 10.70 5.85 0.77
CA HIS A 150 10.53 7.14 1.43
C HIS A 150 11.62 8.15 1.09
N PHE A 151 12.77 7.68 0.63
CA PHE A 151 13.88 8.54 0.24
C PHE A 151 13.65 9.19 -1.13
N ASP A 152 13.08 8.44 -2.08
CA ASP A 152 12.79 8.90 -3.45
C ASP A 152 11.44 9.65 -3.53
#